data_c55d2e52a8d1261a69b0333177fcdece
#
_entry.id   c55d2e52a8d1261a69b0333177fcdece
#
_cell.length_a   1.000
_cell.length_b   1.000
_cell.length_c   1.000
_cell.angle_alpha   90.00
_cell.angle_beta   90.00
_cell.angle_gamma   90.00
#
_symmetry.space_group_name_H-M   'P 1'
#
loop_
_entity.id
_entity.type
_entity.pdbx_description
1 polymer ?
#
loop_
_entity_poly.entity_id
_entity_poly.type
_entity_poly.pdbx_seq_one_letter_code
_entity_poly.pdbx_strand_id
1 'polypeptide(L)'
;MTQWFWHTYDVIEKTFFYTLTRKIIGNISFLFLFQLANFYLFYALISSPTESQGSYQSTLITLFILSTLSFAFTLFYLHHLIVKPVKALLHTLNDIDHTQGDLSTRLPAFTCDEFSELSAAYNKFAHNLSELIERVYKDAERSSDANKEVCALVKNVDSQAATQKHLSDNISQSSQQVGHSIHDIVSASEQVATTNSQNQTNATTANQTLVTSKQQIERITQLLNQFSETVHGLQNNADNVRNILKMVEGFADQTNLLALNAAIEAARAGEAGRGFAVVADEVRSLSAKVADATQQISSFLNEMESLVGETQQESSRLIDASGQMQQSISDTSSMFEQMMDDFKQNIEAFQLIMNSVKVLESQQAQATEIAGQITQLSMDIQHSMASSVEQAEHAQSLASSTRKGLSQFVVS
;
A
#
# COMPACT_ATOMS: atom_id res chain seq x y z
N MET A 1 -46.62 74.94 -39.61
CA MET A 1 -47.83 75.16 -38.80
C MET A 1 -48.20 73.98 -37.90
N THR A 2 -47.90 72.77 -38.32
CA THR A 2 -48.28 71.57 -37.54
C THR A 2 -47.47 71.42 -36.26
N GLN A 3 -46.15 71.67 -36.22
CA GLN A 3 -45.27 71.50 -35.03
C GLN A 3 -45.64 72.50 -33.90
N TRP A 4 -45.99 73.74 -34.23
CA TRP A 4 -46.36 74.75 -33.22
C TRP A 4 -47.67 74.38 -32.59
N PHE A 5 -48.64 73.86 -33.35
CA PHE A 5 -49.95 73.41 -32.85
C PHE A 5 -49.77 72.23 -31.86
N TRP A 6 -48.99 71.29 -32.25
CA TRP A 6 -48.80 70.12 -31.36
C TRP A 6 -48.00 70.49 -30.09
N HIS A 7 -47.05 71.44 -30.19
CA HIS A 7 -46.28 71.88 -29.01
C HIS A 7 -47.24 72.68 -28.05
N THR A 8 -48.11 73.51 -28.57
CA THR A 8 -49.10 74.28 -27.75
C THR A 8 -50.09 73.30 -27.13
N TYR A 9 -50.53 72.33 -27.89
CA TYR A 9 -51.42 71.28 -27.41
C TYR A 9 -50.75 70.48 -26.23
N ASP A 10 -49.52 70.05 -26.38
CA ASP A 10 -48.77 69.36 -25.34
C ASP A 10 -48.61 70.14 -24.04
N VAL A 11 -48.39 71.45 -24.16
CA VAL A 11 -48.28 72.36 -23.00
C VAL A 11 -49.65 72.47 -22.28
N ILE A 12 -50.75 72.63 -23.03
CA ILE A 12 -52.09 72.68 -22.47
C ILE A 12 -52.47 71.36 -21.85
N GLU A 13 -52.19 70.25 -22.51
CA GLU A 13 -52.49 68.93 -22.00
C GLU A 13 -51.75 68.68 -20.71
N LYS A 14 -50.44 68.92 -20.63
CA LYS A 14 -49.58 68.73 -19.43
C LYS A 14 -50.00 69.65 -18.28
N THR A 15 -50.57 70.81 -18.54
CA THR A 15 -50.93 71.80 -17.51
C THR A 15 -52.30 71.58 -16.97
N PHE A 16 -53.31 71.34 -17.81
CA PHE A 16 -54.69 71.33 -17.43
C PHE A 16 -55.40 69.98 -17.51
N PHE A 17 -54.88 69.09 -18.41
CA PHE A 17 -55.59 67.86 -18.75
C PHE A 17 -54.62 66.62 -18.61
N TYR A 18 -53.81 66.57 -17.55
CA TYR A 18 -52.80 65.51 -17.35
C TYR A 18 -53.41 64.19 -16.89
N THR A 19 -54.71 64.07 -16.57
CA THR A 19 -55.36 62.79 -16.26
C THR A 19 -56.51 62.56 -17.24
N LEU A 20 -56.80 61.28 -17.56
CA LEU A 20 -57.92 60.88 -18.41
C LEU A 20 -59.25 61.38 -17.85
N THR A 21 -59.44 61.31 -16.53
CA THR A 21 -60.62 61.80 -15.84
C THR A 21 -60.81 63.28 -16.09
N ARG A 22 -59.77 64.13 -15.98
CA ARG A 22 -59.83 65.57 -16.26
C ARG A 22 -60.15 65.88 -17.73
N LYS A 23 -59.56 65.09 -18.66
CA LYS A 23 -59.86 65.23 -20.11
C LYS A 23 -61.30 64.91 -20.40
N ILE A 24 -61.87 63.86 -19.85
CA ILE A 24 -63.28 63.47 -20.02
C ILE A 24 -64.21 64.54 -19.40
N ILE A 25 -63.96 64.90 -18.13
CA ILE A 25 -64.76 65.93 -17.43
C ILE A 25 -64.68 67.26 -18.16
N GLY A 26 -63.47 67.69 -18.58
CA GLY A 26 -63.29 68.93 -19.32
C GLY A 26 -64.10 68.98 -20.63
N ASN A 27 -64.00 67.92 -21.43
CA ASN A 27 -64.77 67.81 -22.67
C ASN A 27 -66.26 67.74 -22.45
N ILE A 28 -66.76 67.01 -21.47
CA ILE A 28 -68.20 66.92 -21.12
C ILE A 28 -68.69 68.29 -20.57
N SER A 29 -67.87 68.91 -19.69
CA SER A 29 -68.23 70.24 -19.17
C SER A 29 -68.29 71.27 -20.26
N PHE A 30 -67.38 71.26 -21.23
CA PHE A 30 -67.39 72.14 -22.39
C PHE A 30 -68.67 71.95 -23.23
N LEU A 31 -69.06 70.72 -23.55
CA LEU A 31 -70.30 70.38 -24.25
C LEU A 31 -71.51 70.80 -23.46
N PHE A 32 -71.49 70.62 -22.14
CA PHE A 32 -72.58 71.01 -21.25
C PHE A 32 -72.75 72.51 -21.23
N LEU A 33 -71.73 73.34 -21.25
CA LEU A 33 -71.78 74.79 -21.36
C LEU A 33 -72.47 75.23 -22.67
N PHE A 34 -72.10 74.57 -23.80
CA PHE A 34 -72.77 74.81 -25.06
C PHE A 34 -74.28 74.50 -24.99
N GLN A 35 -74.65 73.42 -24.32
CA GLN A 35 -76.01 73.00 -24.14
C GLN A 35 -76.77 73.98 -23.27
N LEU A 36 -76.17 74.51 -22.20
CA LEU A 36 -76.74 75.54 -21.35
C LEU A 36 -76.96 76.87 -22.13
N ALA A 37 -75.95 77.25 -22.93
CA ALA A 37 -76.03 78.45 -23.77
C ALA A 37 -77.13 78.28 -24.83
N ASN A 38 -77.25 77.13 -25.49
CA ASN A 38 -78.36 76.86 -26.42
C ASN A 38 -79.70 76.89 -25.73
N PHE A 39 -79.80 76.30 -24.52
CA PHE A 39 -81.06 76.34 -23.73
C PHE A 39 -81.43 77.78 -23.31
N TYR A 40 -80.44 78.56 -22.88
CA TYR A 40 -80.67 79.98 -22.53
C TYR A 40 -81.12 80.76 -23.72
N LEU A 41 -80.49 80.67 -24.91
CA LEU A 41 -80.93 81.38 -26.12
C LEU A 41 -82.30 80.94 -26.62
N PHE A 42 -82.64 79.67 -26.49
CA PHE A 42 -83.93 79.13 -26.82
C PHE A 42 -85.03 79.74 -25.89
N TYR A 43 -84.74 79.81 -24.58
CA TYR A 43 -85.62 80.42 -23.60
C TYR A 43 -85.78 81.95 -23.89
N ALA A 44 -84.68 82.65 -24.19
CA ALA A 44 -84.68 84.07 -24.54
C ALA A 44 -85.49 84.33 -25.83
N LEU A 45 -85.37 83.41 -26.82
CA LEU A 45 -86.16 83.49 -28.05
C LEU A 45 -87.66 83.41 -27.79
N ILE A 46 -88.11 82.55 -26.92
CA ILE A 46 -89.52 82.37 -26.57
C ILE A 46 -90.05 83.57 -25.79
N SER A 47 -89.23 84.20 -24.94
CA SER A 47 -89.62 85.28 -24.03
C SER A 47 -89.47 86.71 -24.63
N SER A 48 -88.91 86.86 -25.82
CA SER A 48 -88.57 88.12 -26.44
C SER A 48 -89.70 88.69 -27.31
N PRO A 49 -89.85 90.00 -27.38
CA PRO A 49 -90.83 90.67 -28.30
C PRO A 49 -90.52 90.38 -29.76
N THR A 50 -91.49 90.41 -30.67
CA THR A 50 -91.46 90.01 -32.09
C THR A 50 -90.40 90.77 -32.91
N GLU A 51 -90.01 92.00 -32.57
CA GLU A 51 -88.99 92.81 -33.29
C GLU A 51 -87.52 92.29 -33.10
N SER A 52 -87.21 91.64 -32.00
CA SER A 52 -85.82 91.12 -31.72
C SER A 52 -85.65 89.62 -32.02
N GLN A 53 -86.71 88.86 -32.36
CA GLN A 53 -86.71 87.43 -32.59
C GLN A 53 -85.75 86.95 -33.68
N GLY A 54 -85.60 87.72 -34.79
CA GLY A 54 -84.72 87.37 -35.90
C GLY A 54 -83.23 87.30 -35.52
N SER A 55 -82.77 88.18 -34.63
CA SER A 55 -81.35 88.13 -34.15
C SER A 55 -81.13 86.93 -33.22
N TYR A 56 -82.02 86.62 -32.31
CA TYR A 56 -81.92 85.44 -31.43
C TYR A 56 -82.01 84.12 -32.20
N GLN A 57 -82.83 84.04 -33.24
CA GLN A 57 -82.96 82.87 -34.10
C GLN A 57 -81.64 82.57 -34.89
N SER A 58 -81.01 83.61 -35.49
CA SER A 58 -79.73 83.48 -36.18
C SER A 58 -78.64 83.07 -35.24
N THR A 59 -78.56 83.62 -34.03
CA THR A 59 -77.56 83.30 -33.03
C THR A 59 -77.74 81.83 -32.50
N LEU A 60 -78.97 81.37 -32.30
CA LEU A 60 -79.30 80.01 -31.87
C LEU A 60 -78.88 78.98 -32.94
N ILE A 61 -79.18 79.23 -34.22
CA ILE A 61 -78.79 78.37 -35.33
C ILE A 61 -77.25 78.28 -35.40
N THR A 62 -76.54 79.40 -35.28
CA THR A 62 -75.06 79.46 -35.34
C THR A 62 -74.46 78.67 -34.14
N LEU A 63 -75.00 78.87 -32.93
CA LEU A 63 -74.56 78.18 -31.74
C LEU A 63 -74.85 76.68 -31.79
N PHE A 64 -76.03 76.30 -32.36
CA PHE A 64 -76.40 74.90 -32.58
C PHE A 64 -75.44 74.19 -33.54
N ILE A 65 -75.07 74.84 -34.66
CA ILE A 65 -74.07 74.31 -35.63
C ILE A 65 -72.72 74.18 -34.95
N LEU A 66 -72.26 75.16 -34.16
CA LEU A 66 -70.97 75.14 -33.47
C LEU A 66 -70.98 74.04 -32.38
N SER A 67 -72.09 73.85 -31.66
CA SER A 67 -72.17 72.75 -30.65
C SER A 67 -72.15 71.36 -31.29
N THR A 68 -72.79 71.22 -32.47
CA THR A 68 -72.74 69.96 -33.22
C THR A 68 -71.35 69.68 -33.75
N LEU A 69 -70.60 70.65 -34.25
CA LEU A 69 -69.22 70.54 -34.64
C LEU A 69 -68.31 70.20 -33.43
N SER A 70 -68.54 70.87 -32.31
CA SER A 70 -67.82 70.58 -31.05
C SER A 70 -68.12 69.17 -30.56
N PHE A 71 -69.35 68.69 -30.66
CA PHE A 71 -69.65 67.28 -30.29
C PHE A 71 -68.98 66.29 -31.20
N ALA A 72 -68.98 66.50 -32.52
CA ALA A 72 -68.26 65.69 -33.48
C ALA A 72 -66.69 65.65 -33.22
N PHE A 73 -66.16 66.85 -32.89
CA PHE A 73 -64.76 67.00 -32.52
C PHE A 73 -64.38 66.21 -31.21
N THR A 74 -65.30 66.32 -30.20
CA THR A 74 -65.12 65.59 -28.94
C THR A 74 -65.18 64.07 -29.14
N LEU A 75 -66.07 63.56 -29.97
CA LEU A 75 -66.09 62.11 -30.32
C LEU A 75 -64.86 61.71 -31.00
N PHE A 76 -64.34 62.46 -32.00
CA PHE A 76 -63.08 62.18 -32.65
C PHE A 76 -61.91 62.22 -31.69
N TYR A 77 -61.90 63.22 -30.81
CA TYR A 77 -60.85 63.39 -29.78
C TYR A 77 -60.83 62.23 -28.76
N LEU A 78 -61.95 61.81 -28.22
CA LEU A 78 -62.05 60.68 -27.30
C LEU A 78 -61.74 59.38 -27.97
N HIS A 79 -62.09 59.22 -29.26
CA HIS A 79 -61.69 58.04 -30.01
C HIS A 79 -60.15 57.96 -30.13
N HIS A 80 -59.47 59.04 -30.43
CA HIS A 80 -58.05 59.13 -30.55
C HIS A 80 -57.34 58.94 -29.20
N LEU A 81 -57.92 59.51 -28.13
CA LEU A 81 -57.30 59.52 -26.80
C LEU A 81 -57.46 58.19 -26.02
N ILE A 82 -58.62 57.52 -26.15
CA ILE A 82 -58.97 56.34 -25.37
C ILE A 82 -58.93 55.09 -26.23
N VAL A 83 -59.63 55.08 -27.36
CA VAL A 83 -59.81 53.83 -28.13
C VAL A 83 -58.53 53.37 -28.81
N LYS A 84 -57.75 54.30 -29.34
CA LYS A 84 -56.52 53.99 -30.04
C LYS A 84 -55.46 53.43 -29.12
N PRO A 85 -55.08 53.95 -27.92
CA PRO A 85 -54.19 53.37 -26.96
C PRO A 85 -54.62 51.98 -26.45
N VAL A 86 -55.94 51.84 -26.12
CA VAL A 86 -56.52 50.57 -25.65
C VAL A 86 -56.42 49.50 -26.75
N LYS A 87 -56.72 49.85 -28.00
CA LYS A 87 -56.54 48.90 -29.12
C LYS A 87 -55.06 48.53 -29.35
N ALA A 88 -54.10 49.45 -29.23
CA ALA A 88 -52.71 49.16 -29.33
C ALA A 88 -52.22 48.23 -28.24
N LEU A 89 -52.66 48.46 -26.98
CA LEU A 89 -52.36 47.56 -25.84
C LEU A 89 -52.95 46.17 -26.10
N LEU A 90 -54.22 46.09 -26.49
CA LEU A 90 -54.88 44.81 -26.78
C LEU A 90 -54.20 44.05 -27.91
N HIS A 91 -53.78 44.78 -28.96
CA HIS A 91 -53.01 44.15 -30.09
C HIS A 91 -51.68 43.59 -29.61
N THR A 92 -50.91 44.35 -28.84
CA THR A 92 -49.64 43.89 -28.28
C THR A 92 -49.78 42.69 -27.37
N LEU A 93 -50.82 42.66 -26.49
CA LEU A 93 -51.13 41.52 -25.65
C LEU A 93 -51.54 40.27 -26.45
N ASN A 94 -52.35 40.47 -27.49
CA ASN A 94 -52.73 39.38 -28.39
C ASN A 94 -51.53 38.87 -29.21
N ASP A 95 -50.64 39.77 -29.64
CA ASP A 95 -49.43 39.38 -30.36
C ASP A 95 -48.51 38.50 -29.48
N ILE A 96 -48.38 38.79 -28.19
CA ILE A 96 -47.68 37.94 -27.24
C ILE A 96 -48.30 36.55 -27.17
N ASP A 97 -49.63 36.44 -27.13
CA ASP A 97 -50.36 35.18 -27.08
C ASP A 97 -50.19 34.38 -28.40
N HIS A 98 -50.29 35.07 -29.55
CA HIS A 98 -50.21 34.43 -30.87
C HIS A 98 -48.80 34.21 -31.42
N THR A 99 -47.82 35.03 -31.04
CA THR A 99 -46.41 34.92 -31.47
C THR A 99 -45.56 34.10 -30.53
N GLN A 100 -46.18 33.33 -29.63
CA GLN A 100 -45.46 32.48 -28.67
C GLN A 100 -44.55 33.29 -27.71
N GLY A 101 -44.98 34.48 -27.28
CA GLY A 101 -44.34 35.24 -26.22
C GLY A 101 -43.25 36.21 -26.68
N ASP A 102 -43.50 37.00 -27.71
CA ASP A 102 -42.64 38.13 -28.08
C ASP A 102 -42.68 39.22 -27.00
N LEU A 103 -41.67 39.24 -26.15
CA LEU A 103 -41.49 40.26 -25.10
C LEU A 103 -40.63 41.45 -25.58
N SER A 104 -40.20 41.47 -26.84
CA SER A 104 -39.39 42.57 -27.40
C SER A 104 -40.27 43.79 -27.72
N THR A 105 -41.58 43.60 -28.00
CA THR A 105 -42.51 44.67 -28.36
C THR A 105 -42.76 45.61 -27.17
N ARG A 106 -42.61 46.93 -27.43
CA ARG A 106 -42.81 48.00 -26.43
C ARG A 106 -44.03 48.83 -26.78
N LEU A 107 -44.82 49.16 -25.78
CA LEU A 107 -45.92 50.09 -25.94
C LEU A 107 -45.40 51.51 -26.05
N PRO A 108 -45.79 52.27 -27.09
CA PRO A 108 -45.45 53.69 -27.20
C PRO A 108 -46.22 54.54 -26.20
N ALA A 109 -45.62 55.63 -25.77
CA ALA A 109 -46.35 56.65 -24.96
C ALA A 109 -47.16 57.56 -25.88
N PHE A 110 -48.42 57.30 -25.98
CA PHE A 110 -49.31 58.09 -26.85
C PHE A 110 -49.84 59.40 -26.22
N THR A 111 -49.89 59.45 -24.92
CA THR A 111 -50.49 60.55 -24.13
C THR A 111 -49.62 60.81 -22.90
N CYS A 112 -49.90 61.92 -22.19
CA CYS A 112 -49.21 62.26 -20.93
C CYS A 112 -50.10 61.96 -19.69
N ASP A 113 -50.95 60.94 -19.78
CA ASP A 113 -51.96 60.59 -18.76
C ASP A 113 -51.76 59.13 -18.32
N GLU A 114 -52.72 58.51 -17.65
CA GLU A 114 -52.69 57.13 -17.09
C GLU A 114 -52.36 56.07 -18.14
N PHE A 115 -52.58 56.31 -19.44
CA PHE A 115 -52.20 55.43 -20.50
C PHE A 115 -50.62 55.41 -20.71
N SER A 116 -49.96 56.57 -20.50
CA SER A 116 -48.54 56.65 -20.49
C SER A 116 -47.94 55.87 -19.30
N GLU A 117 -48.53 55.99 -18.11
CA GLU A 117 -48.15 55.22 -16.93
C GLU A 117 -48.36 53.73 -17.16
N LEU A 118 -49.46 53.33 -17.77
CA LEU A 118 -49.75 51.94 -18.13
C LEU A 118 -48.76 51.40 -19.12
N SER A 119 -48.37 52.18 -20.17
CA SER A 119 -47.34 51.81 -21.15
C SER A 119 -45.98 51.63 -20.47
N ALA A 120 -45.61 52.55 -19.56
CA ALA A 120 -44.37 52.46 -18.81
C ALA A 120 -44.30 51.22 -17.89
N ALA A 121 -45.42 50.95 -17.15
CA ALA A 121 -45.56 49.80 -16.29
C ALA A 121 -45.46 48.47 -17.08
N TYR A 122 -46.16 48.39 -18.23
CA TYR A 122 -46.09 47.24 -19.13
C TYR A 122 -44.66 47.05 -19.66
N ASN A 123 -44.01 48.10 -20.17
CA ASN A 123 -42.67 48.02 -20.68
C ASN A 123 -41.64 47.56 -19.63
N LYS A 124 -41.81 48.03 -18.38
CA LYS A 124 -41.01 47.58 -17.24
C LYS A 124 -41.28 46.11 -16.90
N PHE A 125 -42.55 45.70 -16.91
CA PHE A 125 -42.92 44.30 -16.70
C PHE A 125 -42.33 43.40 -17.79
N ALA A 126 -42.48 43.73 -19.07
CA ALA A 126 -41.94 42.98 -20.19
C ALA A 126 -40.40 42.90 -20.16
N HIS A 127 -39.71 43.99 -19.77
CA HIS A 127 -38.26 44.00 -19.57
C HIS A 127 -37.84 43.08 -18.44
N ASN A 128 -38.44 43.19 -17.27
CA ASN A 128 -38.08 42.33 -16.13
C ASN A 128 -38.36 40.83 -16.42
N LEU A 129 -39.45 40.53 -17.13
CA LEU A 129 -39.76 39.16 -17.55
C LEU A 129 -38.76 38.64 -18.58
N SER A 130 -38.36 39.48 -19.54
CA SER A 130 -37.32 39.17 -20.53
C SER A 130 -35.99 38.84 -19.84
N GLU A 131 -35.53 39.65 -18.89
CA GLU A 131 -34.33 39.41 -18.11
C GLU A 131 -34.42 38.12 -17.28
N LEU A 132 -35.62 37.82 -16.71
CA LEU A 132 -35.83 36.59 -15.97
C LEU A 132 -35.70 35.35 -16.87
N ILE A 133 -36.37 35.38 -18.04
CA ILE A 133 -36.33 34.30 -19.04
C ILE A 133 -34.88 34.08 -19.52
N GLU A 134 -34.13 35.15 -19.84
CA GLU A 134 -32.75 35.07 -20.28
C GLU A 134 -31.87 34.42 -19.18
N ARG A 135 -32.05 34.81 -17.92
CA ARG A 135 -31.33 34.20 -16.80
C ARG A 135 -31.64 32.71 -16.67
N VAL A 136 -32.92 32.34 -16.66
CA VAL A 136 -33.33 30.93 -16.54
C VAL A 136 -32.81 30.09 -17.72
N TYR A 137 -32.83 30.68 -18.94
CA TYR A 137 -32.25 30.02 -20.13
C TYR A 137 -30.75 29.73 -19.95
N LYS A 138 -29.97 30.75 -19.53
CA LYS A 138 -28.54 30.61 -19.26
C LYS A 138 -28.24 29.61 -18.10
N ASP A 139 -29.07 29.61 -17.06
CA ASP A 139 -28.94 28.70 -15.94
C ASP A 139 -29.26 27.26 -16.36
N ALA A 140 -30.24 27.05 -17.22
CA ALA A 140 -30.54 25.75 -17.81
C ALA A 140 -29.40 25.26 -18.73
N GLU A 141 -28.78 26.15 -19.50
CA GLU A 141 -27.58 25.81 -20.31
C GLU A 141 -26.42 25.39 -19.42
N ARG A 142 -26.10 26.19 -18.39
CA ARG A 142 -25.03 25.84 -17.42
C ARG A 142 -25.32 24.53 -16.70
N SER A 143 -26.57 24.29 -16.33
CA SER A 143 -26.99 23.05 -15.68
C SER A 143 -26.78 21.85 -16.63
N SER A 144 -27.13 21.99 -17.91
CA SER A 144 -26.90 20.96 -18.92
C SER A 144 -25.40 20.61 -19.06
N ASP A 145 -24.54 21.63 -19.11
CA ASP A 145 -23.10 21.42 -19.26
C ASP A 145 -22.49 20.83 -17.98
N ALA A 146 -22.89 21.28 -16.80
CA ALA A 146 -22.48 20.69 -15.53
C ALA A 146 -22.89 19.21 -15.42
N ASN A 147 -24.07 18.84 -15.88
CA ASN A 147 -24.50 17.43 -15.90
C ASN A 147 -23.68 16.57 -16.86
N LYS A 148 -23.23 17.08 -18.01
CA LYS A 148 -22.30 16.37 -18.91
C LYS A 148 -20.96 16.11 -18.22
N GLU A 149 -20.45 17.08 -17.48
CA GLU A 149 -19.21 16.94 -16.71
C GLU A 149 -19.37 15.91 -15.59
N VAL A 150 -20.50 15.94 -14.87
CA VAL A 150 -20.82 14.90 -13.87
C VAL A 150 -20.83 13.50 -14.50
N CYS A 151 -21.48 13.32 -15.66
CA CYS A 151 -21.47 12.03 -16.35
C CYS A 151 -20.04 11.55 -16.71
N ALA A 152 -19.17 12.47 -17.12
CA ALA A 152 -17.77 12.15 -17.42
C ALA A 152 -16.98 11.75 -16.15
N LEU A 153 -17.16 12.48 -15.05
CA LEU A 153 -16.58 12.17 -13.75
C LEU A 153 -17.05 10.82 -13.22
N VAL A 154 -18.33 10.53 -13.31
CA VAL A 154 -18.90 9.24 -12.87
C VAL A 154 -18.31 8.07 -13.64
N LYS A 155 -18.15 8.19 -14.96
CA LYS A 155 -17.48 7.15 -15.77
C LYS A 155 -16.03 6.92 -15.34
N ASN A 156 -15.31 7.97 -14.96
CA ASN A 156 -13.95 7.85 -14.44
C ASN A 156 -13.93 7.12 -13.09
N VAL A 157 -14.84 7.49 -12.17
CA VAL A 157 -14.94 6.84 -10.85
C VAL A 157 -15.33 5.36 -11.01
N ASP A 158 -16.23 5.01 -11.92
CA ASP A 158 -16.60 3.62 -12.21
C ASP A 158 -15.39 2.81 -12.70
N SER A 159 -14.60 3.36 -13.62
CA SER A 159 -13.34 2.74 -14.08
C SER A 159 -12.33 2.56 -12.95
N GLN A 160 -12.22 3.54 -12.05
CA GLN A 160 -11.35 3.43 -10.87
C GLN A 160 -11.83 2.36 -9.89
N ALA A 161 -13.13 2.24 -9.66
CA ALA A 161 -13.72 1.18 -8.83
C ALA A 161 -13.45 -0.22 -9.42
N ALA A 162 -13.56 -0.38 -10.74
CA ALA A 162 -13.20 -1.62 -11.41
C ALA A 162 -11.71 -1.96 -11.24
N THR A 163 -10.82 -0.98 -11.37
CA THR A 163 -9.38 -1.16 -11.12
C THR A 163 -9.10 -1.53 -9.66
N GLN A 164 -9.76 -0.87 -8.72
CA GLN A 164 -9.64 -1.13 -7.30
C GLN A 164 -10.07 -2.56 -6.93
N LYS A 165 -11.16 -3.05 -7.52
CA LYS A 165 -11.60 -4.45 -7.38
C LYS A 165 -10.52 -5.42 -7.88
N HIS A 166 -9.96 -5.18 -9.07
CA HIS A 166 -8.89 -6.03 -9.60
C HIS A 166 -7.64 -6.04 -8.71
N LEU A 167 -7.26 -4.89 -8.14
CA LEU A 167 -6.15 -4.82 -7.19
C LEU A 167 -6.46 -5.61 -5.90
N SER A 168 -7.70 -5.58 -5.44
CA SER A 168 -8.15 -6.35 -4.28
C SER A 168 -8.10 -7.86 -4.53
N ASP A 169 -8.50 -8.32 -5.71
CA ASP A 169 -8.38 -9.72 -6.11
C ASP A 169 -6.90 -10.17 -6.14
N ASN A 170 -5.99 -9.32 -6.64
CA ASN A 170 -4.55 -9.59 -6.61
C ASN A 170 -3.99 -9.65 -5.17
N ILE A 171 -4.44 -8.78 -4.26
CA ILE A 171 -4.06 -8.83 -2.85
C ILE A 171 -4.53 -10.15 -2.24
N SER A 172 -5.76 -10.57 -2.50
CA SER A 172 -6.31 -11.83 -2.01
C SER A 172 -5.49 -13.03 -2.49
N GLN A 173 -5.15 -13.07 -3.78
CA GLN A 173 -4.32 -14.12 -4.36
C GLN A 173 -2.91 -14.13 -3.76
N SER A 174 -2.27 -12.95 -3.62
CA SER A 174 -0.96 -12.83 -2.99
C SER A 174 -0.99 -13.27 -1.53
N SER A 175 -2.05 -12.92 -0.81
CA SER A 175 -2.26 -13.34 0.58
C SER A 175 -2.38 -14.86 0.71
N GLN A 176 -3.08 -15.53 -0.20
CA GLN A 176 -3.13 -16.99 -0.24
C GLN A 176 -1.75 -17.61 -0.47
N GLN A 177 -0.95 -17.02 -1.37
CA GLN A 177 0.40 -17.51 -1.65
C GLN A 177 1.33 -17.34 -0.43
N VAL A 178 1.21 -16.21 0.30
CA VAL A 178 1.88 -16.01 1.59
C VAL A 178 1.45 -17.08 2.60
N GLY A 179 0.15 -17.41 2.66
CA GLY A 179 -0.35 -18.49 3.53
C GLY A 179 0.29 -19.86 3.24
N HIS A 180 0.47 -20.21 1.96
CA HIS A 180 1.21 -21.44 1.59
C HIS A 180 2.68 -21.36 2.04
N SER A 181 3.35 -20.22 1.82
CA SER A 181 4.75 -20.06 2.26
C SER A 181 4.90 -20.14 3.79
N ILE A 182 3.96 -19.62 4.54
CA ILE A 182 3.89 -19.74 5.99
C ILE A 182 3.79 -21.24 6.40
N HIS A 183 2.92 -22.00 5.76
CA HIS A 183 2.76 -23.43 6.02
C HIS A 183 4.07 -24.20 5.76
N ASP A 184 4.76 -23.89 4.66
CA ASP A 184 6.06 -24.48 4.32
C ASP A 184 7.13 -24.15 5.37
N ILE A 185 7.16 -22.90 5.87
CA ILE A 185 8.09 -22.47 6.93
C ILE A 185 7.80 -23.22 8.23
N VAL A 186 6.52 -23.38 8.60
CA VAL A 186 6.16 -24.18 9.80
C VAL A 186 6.64 -25.60 9.67
N SER A 187 6.34 -26.27 8.56
CA SER A 187 6.75 -27.66 8.31
C SER A 187 8.28 -27.82 8.32
N ALA A 188 9.00 -26.94 7.67
CA ALA A 188 10.46 -26.95 7.67
C ALA A 188 11.03 -26.71 9.07
N SER A 189 10.42 -25.80 9.85
CA SER A 189 10.85 -25.51 11.23
C SER A 189 10.65 -26.68 12.17
N GLU A 190 9.53 -27.38 12.05
CA GLU A 190 9.26 -28.62 12.82
C GLU A 190 10.27 -29.72 12.47
N GLN A 191 10.59 -29.89 11.19
CA GLN A 191 11.59 -30.83 10.75
C GLN A 191 12.98 -30.50 11.32
N VAL A 192 13.38 -29.24 11.29
CA VAL A 192 14.67 -28.80 11.85
C VAL A 192 14.70 -28.95 13.36
N ALA A 193 13.60 -28.65 14.08
CA ALA A 193 13.52 -28.87 15.52
C ALA A 193 13.70 -30.36 15.87
N THR A 194 13.07 -31.26 15.12
CA THR A 194 13.21 -32.71 15.28
C THR A 194 14.65 -33.14 15.02
N THR A 195 15.25 -32.65 13.94
CA THR A 195 16.64 -32.96 13.58
C THR A 195 17.61 -32.44 14.64
N ASN A 196 17.41 -31.25 15.17
CA ASN A 196 18.25 -30.71 16.25
C ASN A 196 18.14 -31.52 17.53
N SER A 197 16.95 -31.97 17.92
CA SER A 197 16.80 -32.87 19.08
C SER A 197 17.54 -34.21 18.90
N GLN A 198 17.46 -34.80 17.70
CA GLN A 198 18.19 -36.00 17.36
C GLN A 198 19.71 -35.78 17.39
N ASN A 199 20.18 -34.67 16.84
CA ASN A 199 21.61 -34.31 16.83
C ASN A 199 22.15 -34.09 18.25
N GLN A 200 21.36 -33.47 19.12
CA GLN A 200 21.71 -33.31 20.55
C GLN A 200 21.84 -34.65 21.24
N THR A 201 20.96 -35.61 20.97
CA THR A 201 21.07 -36.97 21.48
C THR A 201 22.29 -37.67 20.96
N ASN A 202 22.60 -37.56 19.67
CA ASN A 202 23.76 -38.13 19.04
C ASN A 202 25.08 -37.56 19.61
N ALA A 203 25.13 -36.22 19.79
CA ALA A 203 26.29 -35.53 20.38
C ALA A 203 26.53 -35.97 21.83
N THR A 204 25.48 -36.12 22.61
CA THR A 204 25.57 -36.63 23.99
C THR A 204 26.12 -38.04 24.01
N THR A 205 25.66 -38.93 23.14
CA THR A 205 26.14 -40.30 23.00
C THR A 205 27.59 -40.35 22.56
N ALA A 206 27.98 -39.53 21.59
CA ALA A 206 29.35 -39.41 21.11
C ALA A 206 30.29 -38.93 22.23
N ASN A 207 29.89 -37.92 23.00
CA ASN A 207 30.70 -37.43 24.14
C ASN A 207 30.86 -38.51 25.21
N GLN A 208 29.84 -39.32 25.50
CA GLN A 208 29.93 -40.46 26.40
C GLN A 208 30.92 -41.50 25.90
N THR A 209 30.97 -41.74 24.58
CA THR A 209 31.92 -42.62 23.93
C THR A 209 33.35 -42.09 24.07
N LEU A 210 33.57 -40.80 23.94
CA LEU A 210 34.88 -40.17 24.14
C LEU A 210 35.36 -40.31 25.59
N VAL A 211 34.47 -40.16 26.58
CA VAL A 211 34.83 -40.43 28.01
C VAL A 211 35.31 -41.86 28.19
N THR A 212 34.64 -42.84 27.59
CA THR A 212 35.05 -44.23 27.63
C THR A 212 36.40 -44.45 26.95
N SER A 213 36.60 -43.84 25.77
CA SER A 213 37.85 -43.89 25.01
C SER A 213 39.00 -43.27 25.81
N LYS A 214 38.79 -42.17 26.49
CA LYS A 214 39.76 -41.54 27.39
C LYS A 214 40.23 -42.51 28.48
N GLN A 215 39.30 -43.19 29.16
CA GLN A 215 39.59 -44.20 30.18
C GLN A 215 40.42 -45.37 29.60
N GLN A 216 40.09 -45.79 28.36
CA GLN A 216 40.86 -46.87 27.69
C GLN A 216 42.26 -46.42 27.40
N ILE A 217 42.50 -45.21 26.91
CA ILE A 217 43.85 -44.70 26.67
C ILE A 217 44.66 -44.52 27.95
N GLU A 218 44.07 -44.07 29.02
CA GLU A 218 44.73 -44.00 30.34
C GLU A 218 45.15 -45.36 30.78
N ARG A 219 44.33 -46.42 30.61
CA ARG A 219 44.68 -47.79 30.92
C ARG A 219 45.81 -48.34 30.02
N ILE A 220 45.79 -48.04 28.73
CA ILE A 220 46.84 -48.39 27.80
C ILE A 220 48.18 -47.78 28.25
N THR A 221 48.17 -46.48 28.61
CA THR A 221 49.35 -45.77 29.10
C THR A 221 49.90 -46.41 30.37
N GLN A 222 49.07 -46.85 31.31
CA GLN A 222 49.46 -47.58 32.51
C GLN A 222 50.14 -48.92 32.15
N LEU A 223 49.54 -49.68 31.23
CA LEU A 223 50.08 -50.96 30.77
C LEU A 223 51.43 -50.77 30.07
N LEU A 224 51.61 -49.74 29.24
CA LEU A 224 52.90 -49.42 28.58
C LEU A 224 53.93 -49.02 29.57
N ASN A 225 53.63 -48.28 30.62
CA ASN A 225 54.54 -47.95 31.70
C ASN A 225 55.02 -49.23 32.45
N GLN A 226 54.09 -50.14 32.82
CA GLN A 226 54.42 -51.43 33.42
C GLN A 226 55.25 -52.29 32.50
N PHE A 227 54.95 -52.29 31.18
CA PHE A 227 55.69 -52.96 30.17
C PHE A 227 57.13 -52.43 30.09
N SER A 228 57.35 -51.12 30.07
CA SER A 228 58.64 -50.46 30.10
C SER A 228 59.47 -50.82 31.33
N GLU A 229 58.83 -50.88 32.52
CA GLU A 229 59.48 -51.36 33.76
C GLU A 229 59.98 -52.83 33.62
N THR A 230 59.10 -53.67 32.99
CA THR A 230 59.47 -55.09 32.76
C THR A 230 60.66 -55.24 31.81
N VAL A 231 60.67 -54.46 30.73
CA VAL A 231 61.77 -54.40 29.76
C VAL A 231 63.05 -53.89 30.42
N HIS A 232 62.97 -52.91 31.29
CA HIS A 232 64.14 -52.43 32.07
C HIS A 232 64.63 -53.48 33.05
N GLY A 233 63.77 -54.29 33.66
CA GLY A 233 64.11 -55.43 34.49
C GLY A 233 64.88 -56.53 33.70
N LEU A 234 64.45 -56.81 32.44
CA LEU A 234 65.11 -57.70 31.54
C LEU A 234 66.52 -57.20 31.20
N GLN A 235 66.73 -55.93 30.94
CA GLN A 235 68.05 -55.33 30.73
C GLN A 235 68.98 -55.54 31.90
N ASN A 236 68.51 -55.23 33.12
CA ASN A 236 69.29 -55.44 34.34
C ASN A 236 69.65 -56.89 34.56
N ASN A 237 68.76 -57.83 34.25
CA ASN A 237 69.06 -59.28 34.36
C ASN A 237 70.11 -59.73 33.32
N ALA A 238 70.00 -59.21 32.09
CA ALA A 238 71.02 -59.48 31.06
C ALA A 238 72.38 -58.97 31.48
N ASP A 239 72.50 -57.82 32.06
CA ASP A 239 73.73 -57.25 32.59
C ASP A 239 74.29 -58.10 33.75
N ASN A 240 73.42 -58.57 34.64
CA ASN A 240 73.86 -59.50 35.73
C ASN A 240 74.39 -60.80 35.18
N VAL A 241 73.74 -61.41 34.16
CA VAL A 241 74.17 -62.64 33.52
C VAL A 241 75.54 -62.42 32.82
N ARG A 242 75.67 -61.25 32.13
CA ARG A 242 76.98 -60.89 31.49
C ARG A 242 78.12 -60.80 32.50
N ASN A 243 77.83 -60.21 33.70
CA ASN A 243 78.86 -60.18 34.77
C ASN A 243 79.25 -61.59 35.27
N ILE A 244 78.24 -62.49 35.41
CA ILE A 244 78.48 -63.90 35.80
C ILE A 244 79.30 -64.58 34.70
N LEU A 245 78.97 -64.39 33.42
CA LEU A 245 79.71 -64.97 32.30
C LEU A 245 81.22 -64.56 32.31
N LYS A 246 81.50 -63.28 32.53
CA LYS A 246 82.85 -62.75 32.65
C LYS A 246 83.65 -63.47 33.77
N MET A 247 82.99 -63.76 34.89
CA MET A 247 83.62 -64.50 35.98
C MET A 247 83.90 -65.97 35.57
N VAL A 248 82.89 -66.65 34.88
CA VAL A 248 83.01 -68.00 34.38
C VAL A 248 84.14 -68.12 33.32
N GLU A 249 84.19 -67.16 32.40
CA GLU A 249 85.26 -67.04 31.41
C GLU A 249 86.65 -66.91 32.08
N GLY A 250 86.73 -66.04 33.09
CA GLY A 250 87.97 -65.90 33.90
C GLY A 250 88.31 -67.16 34.62
N PHE A 251 87.33 -67.91 35.14
CA PHE A 251 87.63 -69.25 35.76
C PHE A 251 88.03 -70.30 34.74
N ALA A 252 87.44 -70.28 33.53
CA ALA A 252 87.86 -71.19 32.44
C ALA A 252 89.27 -70.90 32.01
N ASP A 253 89.63 -69.64 31.85
CA ASP A 253 91.04 -69.24 31.50
C ASP A 253 92.00 -69.61 32.60
N GLN A 254 91.71 -69.39 33.86
CA GLN A 254 92.55 -69.83 34.96
C GLN A 254 92.70 -71.37 35.00
N THR A 255 91.58 -72.10 34.76
CA THR A 255 91.55 -73.56 34.73
C THR A 255 92.39 -74.11 33.55
N ASN A 256 92.29 -73.47 32.38
CA ASN A 256 93.06 -73.79 31.20
C ASN A 256 94.57 -73.58 31.45
N LEU A 257 94.96 -72.49 32.12
CA LEU A 257 96.36 -72.22 32.53
C LEU A 257 96.82 -73.20 33.58
N LEU A 258 96.03 -73.58 34.54
CA LEU A 258 96.32 -74.59 35.56
C LEU A 258 96.51 -75.96 34.91
N ALA A 259 95.63 -76.34 33.99
CA ALA A 259 95.69 -77.56 33.22
C ALA A 259 96.94 -77.62 32.31
N LEU A 260 97.27 -76.50 31.68
CA LEU A 260 98.49 -76.37 30.89
C LEU A 260 99.78 -76.60 31.74
N ASN A 261 99.79 -75.92 32.91
CA ASN A 261 100.89 -76.10 33.84
C ASN A 261 101.06 -77.61 34.34
N ALA A 262 99.88 -78.22 34.63
CA ALA A 262 99.82 -79.62 35.04
C ALA A 262 100.24 -80.54 33.92
N ALA A 263 99.91 -80.36 32.66
CA ALA A 263 100.32 -81.08 31.48
C ALA A 263 101.89 -81.01 31.26
N ILE A 264 102.43 -79.79 31.45
CA ILE A 264 103.83 -79.53 31.35
C ILE A 264 104.53 -80.28 32.44
N GLU A 265 104.08 -80.27 33.66
CA GLU A 265 104.79 -81.00 34.77
C GLU A 265 104.65 -82.54 34.66
N ALA A 266 103.42 -82.97 34.17
CA ALA A 266 103.21 -84.38 33.85
C ALA A 266 104.20 -84.93 32.73
N ALA A 267 104.43 -84.14 31.70
CA ALA A 267 105.33 -84.38 30.64
C ALA A 267 106.81 -84.44 31.19
N ARG A 268 107.07 -83.63 32.20
CA ARG A 268 108.36 -83.54 32.86
C ARG A 268 108.72 -84.78 33.73
N ALA A 269 107.65 -85.44 34.26
CA ALA A 269 107.75 -86.62 35.07
C ALA A 269 107.91 -87.91 34.25
N GLY A 270 107.92 -87.88 32.93
CA GLY A 270 108.18 -89.05 32.06
C GLY A 270 107.12 -90.14 32.18
N GLU A 271 107.47 -91.38 32.16
CA GLU A 271 106.52 -92.52 32.25
C GLU A 271 105.62 -92.52 33.49
N ALA A 272 106.04 -91.93 34.63
CA ALA A 272 105.31 -91.88 35.89
C ALA A 272 104.22 -90.82 35.83
N GLY A 273 104.29 -89.83 34.93
CA GLY A 273 103.37 -88.76 34.76
C GLY A 273 102.27 -89.01 33.71
N ARG A 274 102.27 -90.10 32.99
CA ARG A 274 101.34 -90.33 31.83
C ARG A 274 99.86 -90.29 32.15
N GLY A 275 99.36 -90.79 33.29
CA GLY A 275 98.01 -90.76 33.73
C GLY A 275 97.62 -89.35 34.07
N PHE A 276 98.50 -88.53 34.68
CA PHE A 276 98.26 -87.13 35.01
C PHE A 276 98.26 -86.25 33.74
N ALA A 277 98.99 -86.50 32.72
CA ALA A 277 98.99 -85.82 31.45
C ALA A 277 97.67 -85.97 30.73
N VAL A 278 97.02 -87.13 30.70
CA VAL A 278 95.76 -87.42 30.09
C VAL A 278 94.65 -86.61 30.83
N VAL A 279 94.67 -86.58 32.19
CA VAL A 279 93.70 -85.79 32.99
C VAL A 279 93.85 -84.27 32.75
N ALA A 280 95.10 -83.78 32.67
CA ALA A 280 95.44 -82.40 32.40
C ALA A 280 94.97 -81.98 31.02
N ASP A 281 95.16 -82.80 29.98
CA ASP A 281 94.73 -82.54 28.64
C ASP A 281 93.12 -82.55 28.59
N GLU A 282 92.44 -83.44 29.32
CA GLU A 282 90.96 -83.48 29.39
C GLU A 282 90.44 -82.26 30.11
N VAL A 283 91.05 -81.82 31.24
CA VAL A 283 90.68 -80.60 31.93
C VAL A 283 90.92 -79.38 31.04
N ARG A 284 92.00 -79.36 30.28
CA ARG A 284 92.27 -78.29 29.30
C ARG A 284 91.23 -78.26 28.19
N SER A 285 90.82 -79.40 27.66
CA SER A 285 89.75 -79.51 26.66
C SER A 285 88.43 -79.10 27.22
N LEU A 286 88.13 -79.43 28.48
CA LEU A 286 86.91 -79.01 29.14
C LEU A 286 86.84 -77.47 29.38
N SER A 287 87.94 -76.88 29.84
CA SER A 287 88.05 -75.41 30.03
C SER A 287 87.88 -74.64 28.70
N ALA A 288 88.44 -75.16 27.59
CA ALA A 288 88.23 -74.58 26.24
C ALA A 288 86.78 -74.68 25.80
N LYS A 289 86.09 -75.79 26.06
CA LYS A 289 84.68 -75.96 25.79
C LYS A 289 83.82 -75.00 26.62
N VAL A 290 84.15 -74.75 27.91
CA VAL A 290 83.47 -73.77 28.77
C VAL A 290 83.69 -72.36 28.24
N ALA A 291 84.92 -72.01 27.79
CA ALA A 291 85.21 -70.71 27.21
C ALA A 291 84.39 -70.48 25.90
N ASP A 292 84.30 -71.47 25.03
CA ASP A 292 83.50 -71.41 23.80
C ASP A 292 82.01 -71.26 24.12
N ALA A 293 81.47 -72.03 25.09
CA ALA A 293 80.10 -71.93 25.54
C ALA A 293 79.76 -70.54 26.14
N THR A 294 80.69 -69.98 26.96
CA THR A 294 80.55 -68.66 27.51
C THR A 294 80.54 -67.57 26.43
N GLN A 295 81.35 -67.71 25.39
CA GLN A 295 81.42 -66.85 24.26
C GLN A 295 80.10 -66.87 23.43
N GLN A 296 79.55 -68.10 23.22
CA GLN A 296 78.23 -68.25 22.55
C GLN A 296 77.13 -67.63 23.35
N ILE A 297 77.05 -67.76 24.68
CA ILE A 297 76.05 -67.12 25.54
C ILE A 297 76.26 -65.62 25.54
N SER A 298 77.46 -65.09 25.50
CA SER A 298 77.77 -63.66 25.40
C SER A 298 77.26 -63.08 24.10
N SER A 299 77.44 -63.80 22.96
CA SER A 299 76.82 -63.37 21.69
C SER A 299 75.32 -63.34 21.75
N PHE A 300 74.65 -64.32 22.35
CA PHE A 300 73.20 -64.32 22.54
C PHE A 300 72.70 -63.17 23.44
N LEU A 301 73.47 -62.83 24.49
CA LEU A 301 73.14 -61.67 25.33
C LEU A 301 73.29 -60.36 24.59
N ASN A 302 74.24 -60.20 23.65
CA ASN A 302 74.37 -59.01 22.83
C ASN A 302 73.17 -58.87 21.88
N GLU A 303 72.71 -59.97 21.26
CA GLU A 303 71.44 -59.94 20.45
C GLU A 303 70.23 -59.60 21.31
N MET A 304 70.15 -60.16 22.54
CA MET A 304 69.08 -59.85 23.47
C MET A 304 69.05 -58.36 23.88
N GLU A 305 70.22 -57.77 24.14
CA GLU A 305 70.38 -56.32 24.44
C GLU A 305 69.91 -55.47 23.30
N SER A 306 70.21 -55.80 22.03
CA SER A 306 69.70 -55.10 20.87
C SER A 306 68.21 -55.17 20.80
N LEU A 307 67.56 -56.32 20.98
CA LEU A 307 66.12 -56.53 20.99
C LEU A 307 65.44 -55.77 22.14
N VAL A 308 66.05 -55.78 23.34
CA VAL A 308 65.58 -55.02 24.48
C VAL A 308 65.63 -53.52 24.21
N GLY A 309 66.69 -53.00 23.59
CA GLY A 309 66.82 -51.59 23.20
C GLY A 309 65.79 -51.19 22.17
N GLU A 310 65.60 -52.03 21.14
CA GLU A 310 64.54 -51.80 20.14
C GLU A 310 63.11 -51.76 20.79
N THR A 311 62.83 -52.73 21.67
CA THR A 311 61.59 -52.86 22.40
C THR A 311 61.31 -51.64 23.31
N GLN A 312 62.35 -51.13 23.96
CA GLN A 312 62.27 -49.93 24.80
C GLN A 312 61.99 -48.69 23.98
N GLN A 313 62.62 -48.54 22.80
CA GLN A 313 62.32 -47.42 21.88
C GLN A 313 60.92 -47.49 21.36
N GLU A 314 60.40 -48.66 21.00
CA GLU A 314 59.05 -48.85 20.52
C GLU A 314 58.02 -48.59 21.63
N SER A 315 58.28 -48.99 22.86
CA SER A 315 57.44 -48.66 24.03
C SER A 315 57.36 -47.15 24.26
N SER A 316 58.47 -46.43 24.14
CA SER A 316 58.49 -44.96 24.26
C SER A 316 57.60 -44.28 23.17
N ARG A 317 57.72 -44.75 21.93
CA ARG A 317 56.91 -44.27 20.82
C ARG A 317 55.39 -44.48 21.05
N LEU A 318 55.03 -45.65 21.61
CA LEU A 318 53.66 -46.00 21.97
C LEU A 318 53.13 -45.12 23.10
N ILE A 319 53.92 -44.75 24.09
CA ILE A 319 53.59 -43.82 25.17
C ILE A 319 53.33 -42.44 24.60
N ASP A 320 54.20 -41.94 23.71
CA ASP A 320 54.03 -40.65 23.06
C ASP A 320 52.76 -40.61 22.20
N ALA A 321 52.53 -41.70 21.42
CA ALA A 321 51.29 -41.84 20.61
C ALA A 321 50.06 -41.87 21.49
N SER A 322 50.08 -42.49 22.65
CA SER A 322 49.00 -42.52 23.64
C SER A 322 48.69 -41.10 24.19
N GLY A 323 49.77 -40.32 24.45
CA GLY A 323 49.62 -38.89 24.86
C GLY A 323 48.94 -38.01 23.78
N GLN A 324 49.40 -38.21 22.50
CA GLN A 324 48.75 -37.50 21.38
C GLN A 324 47.26 -37.89 21.21
N MET A 325 46.91 -39.16 21.40
CA MET A 325 45.56 -39.68 21.33
C MET A 325 44.71 -39.10 22.47
N GLN A 326 45.26 -38.97 23.68
CA GLN A 326 44.58 -38.31 24.82
C GLN A 326 44.27 -36.84 24.54
N GLN A 327 45.22 -36.12 23.92
CA GLN A 327 44.97 -34.73 23.52
C GLN A 327 43.89 -34.65 22.46
N SER A 328 43.92 -35.48 21.43
CA SER A 328 42.90 -35.52 20.37
C SER A 328 41.50 -35.83 20.92
N ILE A 329 41.39 -36.70 21.91
CA ILE A 329 40.12 -37.00 22.58
C ILE A 329 39.61 -35.76 23.35
N SER A 330 40.53 -35.06 24.03
CA SER A 330 40.16 -33.84 24.78
C SER A 330 39.66 -32.73 23.82
N ASP A 331 40.35 -32.51 22.71
CA ASP A 331 39.97 -31.53 21.69
C ASP A 331 38.64 -31.89 21.06
N THR A 332 38.40 -33.17 20.75
CA THR A 332 37.11 -33.65 20.20
C THR A 332 35.97 -33.49 21.21
N SER A 333 36.22 -33.75 22.51
CA SER A 333 35.23 -33.54 23.55
C SER A 333 34.81 -32.05 23.65
N SER A 334 35.79 -31.14 23.58
CA SER A 334 35.50 -29.70 23.58
C SER A 334 34.66 -29.25 22.36
N MET A 335 34.93 -29.84 21.17
CA MET A 335 34.10 -29.60 19.97
C MET A 335 32.69 -30.11 20.13
N PHE A 336 32.44 -31.23 20.79
CA PHE A 336 31.09 -31.70 21.09
C PHE A 336 30.38 -30.82 22.09
N GLU A 337 31.05 -30.29 23.09
CA GLU A 337 30.44 -29.31 24.04
C GLU A 337 30.03 -28.04 23.31
N GLN A 338 30.86 -27.50 22.42
CA GLN A 338 30.50 -26.36 21.60
C GLN A 338 29.31 -26.66 20.68
N MET A 339 29.30 -27.81 20.03
CA MET A 339 28.19 -28.25 19.18
C MET A 339 26.85 -28.37 19.95
N MET A 340 26.92 -28.79 21.20
CA MET A 340 25.73 -28.84 22.08
C MET A 340 25.18 -27.45 22.38
N ASP A 341 26.04 -26.43 22.59
CA ASP A 341 25.64 -25.04 22.76
C ASP A 341 25.05 -24.47 21.48
N ASP A 342 25.64 -24.74 20.32
CA ASP A 342 25.11 -24.36 19.02
C ASP A 342 23.72 -24.93 18.76
N PHE A 343 23.45 -26.19 19.12
CA PHE A 343 22.13 -26.78 19.02
C PHE A 343 21.10 -26.07 19.92
N LYS A 344 21.50 -25.68 21.12
CA LYS A 344 20.62 -24.92 22.03
C LYS A 344 20.27 -23.56 21.45
N GLN A 345 21.27 -22.84 20.92
CA GLN A 345 21.03 -21.54 20.26
C GLN A 345 20.12 -21.68 19.03
N ASN A 346 20.29 -22.75 18.25
CA ASN A 346 19.41 -23.07 17.14
C ASN A 346 17.96 -23.26 17.58
N ILE A 347 17.71 -23.98 18.67
CA ILE A 347 16.35 -24.18 19.21
C ILE A 347 15.72 -22.84 19.60
N GLU A 348 16.47 -21.96 20.27
CA GLU A 348 15.99 -20.62 20.63
C GLU A 348 15.69 -19.77 19.38
N ALA A 349 16.52 -19.79 18.35
CA ALA A 349 16.28 -19.12 17.08
C ALA A 349 15.02 -19.64 16.37
N PHE A 350 14.77 -20.94 16.37
CA PHE A 350 13.53 -21.50 15.81
C PHE A 350 12.28 -21.10 16.58
N GLN A 351 12.35 -20.94 17.90
CA GLN A 351 11.25 -20.40 18.68
C GLN A 351 10.91 -18.97 18.27
N LEU A 352 11.91 -18.13 17.99
CA LEU A 352 11.71 -16.77 17.47
C LEU A 352 11.09 -16.79 16.06
N ILE A 353 11.51 -17.70 15.19
CA ILE A 353 10.92 -17.89 13.86
C ILE A 353 9.44 -18.27 13.99
N MET A 354 9.09 -19.23 14.86
CA MET A 354 7.71 -19.65 15.08
C MET A 354 6.83 -18.53 15.65
N ASN A 355 7.36 -17.66 16.51
CA ASN A 355 6.64 -16.48 16.96
C ASN A 355 6.40 -15.47 15.82
N SER A 356 7.40 -15.27 14.95
CA SER A 356 7.27 -14.41 13.77
C SER A 356 6.23 -14.96 12.78
N VAL A 357 6.19 -16.27 12.60
CA VAL A 357 5.18 -16.96 11.77
C VAL A 357 3.76 -16.68 12.27
N LYS A 358 3.50 -16.75 13.58
CA LYS A 358 2.19 -16.41 14.16
C LYS A 358 1.76 -14.96 13.86
N VAL A 359 2.71 -14.02 13.89
CA VAL A 359 2.45 -12.63 13.52
C VAL A 359 2.11 -12.53 12.04
N LEU A 360 2.85 -13.22 11.17
CA LEU A 360 2.59 -13.27 9.73
C LEU A 360 1.22 -13.88 9.39
N GLU A 361 0.81 -14.94 10.08
CA GLU A 361 -0.53 -15.55 9.94
C GLU A 361 -1.64 -14.53 10.26
N SER A 362 -1.48 -13.78 11.36
CA SER A 362 -2.42 -12.74 11.74
C SER A 362 -2.49 -11.62 10.70
N GLN A 363 -1.34 -11.15 10.20
CA GLN A 363 -1.26 -10.11 9.16
C GLN A 363 -1.85 -10.59 7.83
N GLN A 364 -1.63 -11.84 7.46
CA GLN A 364 -2.17 -12.44 6.24
C GLN A 364 -3.71 -12.56 6.32
N ALA A 365 -4.25 -12.98 7.46
CA ALA A 365 -5.69 -13.02 7.68
C ALA A 365 -6.32 -11.63 7.58
N GLN A 366 -5.69 -10.62 8.19
CA GLN A 366 -6.13 -9.24 8.12
C GLN A 366 -6.06 -8.66 6.69
N ALA A 367 -5.00 -8.97 5.93
CA ALA A 367 -4.88 -8.54 4.54
C ALA A 367 -6.01 -9.13 3.67
N THR A 368 -6.38 -10.40 3.89
CA THR A 368 -7.48 -11.06 3.19
C THR A 368 -8.83 -10.40 3.53
N GLU A 369 -9.06 -10.08 4.80
CA GLU A 369 -10.27 -9.38 5.25
C GLU A 369 -10.39 -7.99 4.61
N ILE A 370 -9.30 -7.20 4.65
CA ILE A 370 -9.25 -5.87 4.03
C ILE A 370 -9.52 -5.96 2.52
N ALA A 371 -8.94 -6.93 1.82
CA ALA A 371 -9.21 -7.17 0.41
C ALA A 371 -10.70 -7.44 0.16
N GLY A 372 -11.35 -8.23 1.01
CA GLY A 372 -12.79 -8.46 0.94
C GLY A 372 -13.61 -7.18 1.12
N GLN A 373 -13.25 -6.34 2.09
CA GLN A 373 -13.91 -5.04 2.34
C GLN A 373 -13.74 -4.09 1.16
N ILE A 374 -12.55 -4.02 0.56
CA ILE A 374 -12.28 -3.20 -0.65
C ILE A 374 -13.13 -3.68 -1.83
N THR A 375 -13.26 -4.98 -2.03
CA THR A 375 -14.10 -5.55 -3.10
C THR A 375 -15.57 -5.15 -2.90
N GLN A 376 -16.10 -5.26 -1.67
CA GLN A 376 -17.47 -4.84 -1.37
C GLN A 376 -17.67 -3.34 -1.60
N LEU A 377 -16.75 -2.51 -1.11
CA LEU A 377 -16.79 -1.06 -1.31
C LEU A 377 -16.77 -0.69 -2.79
N SER A 378 -15.95 -1.38 -3.61
CA SER A 378 -15.90 -1.15 -5.06
C SER A 378 -17.23 -1.46 -5.74
N MET A 379 -17.94 -2.51 -5.33
CA MET A 379 -19.28 -2.84 -5.82
C MET A 379 -20.32 -1.78 -5.41
N ASP A 380 -20.25 -1.29 -4.17
CA ASP A 380 -21.15 -0.25 -3.66
C ASP A 380 -20.93 1.09 -4.40
N ILE A 381 -19.67 1.44 -4.69
CA ILE A 381 -19.32 2.59 -5.53
C ILE A 381 -19.91 2.43 -6.93
N GLN A 382 -19.75 1.28 -7.60
CA GLN A 382 -20.31 1.04 -8.93
C GLN A 382 -21.83 1.17 -8.94
N HIS A 383 -22.52 0.64 -7.95
CA HIS A 383 -23.96 0.79 -7.81
C HIS A 383 -24.38 2.26 -7.63
N SER A 384 -23.69 3.00 -6.77
CA SER A 384 -23.93 4.44 -6.53
C SER A 384 -23.64 5.27 -7.80
N MET A 385 -22.61 4.92 -8.57
CA MET A 385 -22.28 5.60 -9.83
C MET A 385 -23.35 5.35 -10.89
N ALA A 386 -23.91 4.14 -11.01
CA ALA A 386 -25.01 3.84 -11.92
C ALA A 386 -26.25 4.72 -11.60
N SER A 387 -26.62 4.87 -10.34
CA SER A 387 -27.70 5.76 -9.90
C SER A 387 -27.38 7.24 -10.18
N SER A 388 -26.12 7.65 -10.00
CA SER A 388 -25.69 9.04 -10.28
C SER A 388 -25.76 9.38 -11.77
N VAL A 389 -25.44 8.42 -12.67
CA VAL A 389 -25.63 8.60 -14.13
C VAL A 389 -27.10 8.82 -14.45
N GLU A 390 -27.99 7.97 -13.95
CA GLU A 390 -29.43 8.09 -14.18
C GLU A 390 -29.96 9.46 -13.75
N GLN A 391 -29.55 9.93 -12.56
CA GLN A 391 -29.95 11.24 -12.05
C GLN A 391 -29.39 12.40 -12.90
N ALA A 392 -28.13 12.30 -13.36
CA ALA A 392 -27.52 13.33 -14.21
C ALA A 392 -28.18 13.37 -15.60
N GLU A 393 -28.52 12.23 -16.18
CA GLU A 393 -29.25 12.13 -17.46
C GLU A 393 -30.66 12.73 -17.32
N HIS A 394 -31.36 12.45 -16.22
CA HIS A 394 -32.66 13.04 -15.93
C HIS A 394 -32.58 14.57 -15.78
N ALA A 395 -31.60 15.06 -15.00
CA ALA A 395 -31.37 16.50 -14.84
C ALA A 395 -30.99 17.19 -16.16
N GLN A 396 -30.19 16.53 -17.00
CA GLN A 396 -29.86 17.04 -18.35
C GLN A 396 -31.10 17.11 -19.26
N SER A 397 -31.97 16.10 -19.22
CA SER A 397 -33.24 16.08 -19.96
C SER A 397 -34.15 17.24 -19.50
N LEU A 398 -34.24 17.47 -18.19
CA LEU A 398 -35.05 18.57 -17.62
C LEU A 398 -34.48 19.93 -18.05
N ALA A 399 -33.16 20.13 -17.95
CA ALA A 399 -32.50 21.36 -18.38
C ALA A 399 -32.71 21.61 -19.90
N SER A 400 -32.62 20.59 -20.71
CA SER A 400 -32.87 20.66 -22.14
C SER A 400 -34.32 21.00 -22.44
N SER A 401 -35.27 20.38 -21.75
CA SER A 401 -36.73 20.71 -21.86
C SER A 401 -37.03 22.13 -21.46
N THR A 402 -36.46 22.61 -20.33
CA THR A 402 -36.57 23.99 -19.88
C THR A 402 -36.04 24.96 -20.93
N ARG A 403 -34.85 24.73 -21.45
CA ARG A 403 -34.25 25.54 -22.52
C ARG A 403 -35.14 25.58 -23.77
N LYS A 404 -35.65 24.40 -24.19
CA LYS A 404 -36.59 24.32 -25.34
C LYS A 404 -37.87 25.11 -25.10
N GLY A 405 -38.44 24.98 -23.89
CA GLY A 405 -39.65 25.76 -23.53
C GLY A 405 -39.40 27.27 -23.54
N LEU A 406 -38.26 27.71 -23.00
CA LEU A 406 -37.88 29.13 -22.95
C LEU A 406 -37.45 29.70 -24.31
N SER A 407 -36.89 28.86 -25.22
CA SER A 407 -36.52 29.31 -26.57
C SER A 407 -37.71 29.74 -27.44
N GLN A 408 -38.94 29.48 -27.02
CA GLN A 408 -40.16 29.97 -27.66
C GLN A 408 -40.38 31.46 -27.42
N PHE A 409 -39.83 32.04 -26.33
CA PHE A 409 -39.95 33.46 -26.05
C PHE A 409 -38.88 34.28 -26.79
N VAL A 410 -39.35 35.35 -27.45
CA VAL A 410 -38.44 36.34 -28.05
C VAL A 410 -38.12 37.39 -26.99
N VAL A 411 -36.89 37.47 -26.57
CA VAL A 411 -36.47 38.29 -25.40
C VAL A 411 -35.57 39.48 -25.77
N SER A 412 -35.25 39.67 -27.03
CA SER A 412 -34.38 40.77 -27.52
C SER A 412 -35.01 41.55 -28.66
#